data_edff95c9198e95172969cc4bd8064ea5
#
_entry.id   edff95c9198e95172969cc4bd8064ea5
#
_cell.length_a   1.000
_cell.length_b   1.000
_cell.length_c   1.000
_cell.angle_alpha   90.00
_cell.angle_beta   90.00
_cell.angle_gamma   90.00
#
_symmetry.space_group_name_H-M   'P 1'
#
loop_
_entity.id
_entity.type
_entity.pdbx_description
1 polymer ?
#
loop_
_entity_poly.entity_id
_entity_poly.type
_entity_poly.pdbx_seq_one_letter_code
_entity_poly.pdbx_strand_id
1 'polypeptide(L)'
;MGSSSGVAVKIAHPNEVKAIARAKIKTDKRDSEVLAHLLRMNMIPEVYRRSTENRQAQRVLRQRAFYVSAMTALKNRVHAFLAQQREEIREVVARETNIFSEKGQKVLLGLDLAPREKKLLEALLKTYRHLETRIGESKAFVEKLYEESREAQFIRTIPGFGKYLSVLVAVEIADLTRFTDTAHLHAYAGVIPSIHSSGDRTHYGKIIKAGNRWLRWAAVEAVWPAIRADFDLRCFYERLARGKGANKAKVAMARRLLTIIYKVWKEGRNYIAYRR
;
A
#
# COMPACT_ATOMS: atom_id res chain seq x y z
N MET A 1 24.99 3.38 8.30
CA MET A 1 26.17 3.03 9.13
C MET A 1 26.56 1.60 8.78
N GLY A 2 27.76 1.35 8.32
CA GLY A 2 28.29 0.02 8.16
C GLY A 2 28.92 -0.25 6.81
N SER A 3 30.10 0.26 6.58
CA SER A 3 31.14 -0.33 5.73
C SER A 3 32.44 0.45 5.81
N SER A 4 32.79 0.94 7.00
CA SER A 4 34.13 1.51 7.23
C SER A 4 35.15 0.52 7.80
N SER A 5 34.77 -0.75 8.02
CA SER A 5 35.63 -1.77 8.62
C SER A 5 35.96 -2.99 7.75
N GLY A 6 35.61 -2.99 6.46
CA GLY A 6 35.89 -4.13 5.57
C GLY A 6 35.12 -5.43 5.90
N VAL A 7 34.20 -5.41 6.85
CA VAL A 7 33.42 -6.57 7.28
C VAL A 7 32.15 -6.73 6.41
N ALA A 8 32.02 -7.90 5.80
CA ALA A 8 30.78 -8.23 5.07
C ALA A 8 29.61 -8.44 6.04
N VAL A 9 28.54 -7.63 5.91
CA VAL A 9 27.37 -7.71 6.78
C VAL A 9 26.20 -8.35 6.02
N LYS A 10 25.67 -9.46 6.54
CA LYS A 10 24.44 -10.13 6.07
C LYS A 10 23.29 -9.79 7.01
N ILE A 11 22.12 -9.43 6.44
CA ILE A 11 20.91 -9.15 7.21
C ILE A 11 19.98 -10.33 7.07
N ALA A 12 19.70 -11.01 8.18
CA ALA A 12 18.81 -12.17 8.20
C ALA A 12 17.33 -11.79 8.34
N HIS A 13 16.44 -12.57 7.71
CA HIS A 13 14.98 -12.42 7.87
C HIS A 13 14.52 -13.08 9.18
N PRO A 14 14.04 -12.34 10.20
CA PRO A 14 13.81 -12.90 11.55
C PRO A 14 12.83 -14.09 11.58
N ASN A 15 11.74 -14.02 10.79
CA ASN A 15 10.73 -15.08 10.76
C ASN A 15 11.24 -16.35 10.06
N GLU A 16 12.07 -16.21 9.05
CA GLU A 16 12.65 -17.34 8.33
C GLU A 16 13.75 -18.01 9.17
N VAL A 17 14.60 -17.23 9.83
CA VAL A 17 15.55 -17.76 10.83
C VAL A 17 14.79 -18.55 11.91
N LYS A 18 13.69 -18.00 12.44
CA LYS A 18 12.86 -18.68 13.44
C LYS A 18 12.21 -19.97 12.90
N ALA A 19 11.91 -20.04 11.61
CA ALA A 19 11.37 -21.25 10.99
C ALA A 19 12.42 -22.37 10.86
N ILE A 20 13.70 -21.99 10.61
CA ILE A 20 14.82 -22.94 10.47
C ILE A 20 15.29 -23.39 11.87
N ALA A 21 15.38 -22.47 12.83
CA ALA A 21 15.95 -22.73 14.15
C ALA A 21 14.91 -22.45 15.26
N ARG A 22 14.07 -23.45 15.53
CA ARG A 22 13.13 -23.44 16.66
C ARG A 22 13.81 -23.84 17.95
N ALA A 23 14.10 -22.87 18.82
CA ALA A 23 14.53 -23.15 20.18
C ALA A 23 13.37 -23.02 21.17
N LYS A 24 13.22 -23.97 22.11
CA LYS A 24 12.22 -23.89 23.20
C LYS A 24 12.55 -22.79 24.21
N ILE A 25 13.85 -22.51 24.39
CA ILE A 25 14.37 -21.48 25.31
C ILE A 25 15.05 -20.42 24.47
N LYS A 26 14.57 -19.17 24.58
CA LYS A 26 15.07 -18.03 23.84
C LYS A 26 16.01 -17.20 24.75
N THR A 27 17.27 -17.11 24.35
CA THR A 27 18.27 -16.24 24.94
C THR A 27 19.12 -15.63 23.84
N ASP A 28 19.62 -14.41 24.04
CA ASP A 28 20.48 -13.71 23.05
C ASP A 28 21.72 -14.53 22.69
N LYS A 29 22.29 -15.27 23.66
CA LYS A 29 23.42 -16.17 23.44
C LYS A 29 23.06 -17.27 22.44
N ARG A 30 21.91 -17.93 22.60
CA ARG A 30 21.45 -18.98 21.67
C ARG A 30 21.11 -18.42 20.29
N ASP A 31 20.47 -17.27 20.23
CA ASP A 31 20.18 -16.60 18.96
C ASP A 31 21.49 -16.27 18.21
N SER A 32 22.53 -15.82 18.91
CA SER A 32 23.85 -15.57 18.33
C SER A 32 24.55 -16.84 17.84
N GLU A 33 24.47 -17.94 18.61
CA GLU A 33 25.02 -19.25 18.21
C GLU A 33 24.33 -19.79 16.97
N VAL A 34 23.00 -19.70 16.91
CA VAL A 34 22.21 -20.11 15.74
C VAL A 34 22.59 -19.30 14.51
N LEU A 35 22.68 -17.98 14.63
CA LEU A 35 23.10 -17.12 13.53
C LEU A 35 24.52 -17.43 13.05
N ALA A 36 25.45 -17.71 13.96
CA ALA A 36 26.81 -18.12 13.62
C ALA A 36 26.86 -19.45 12.87
N HIS A 37 26.05 -20.45 13.29
CA HIS A 37 25.93 -21.72 12.58
C HIS A 37 25.32 -21.56 11.19
N LEU A 38 24.22 -20.78 11.05
CA LEU A 38 23.60 -20.52 9.77
C LEU A 38 24.54 -19.74 8.83
N LEU A 39 25.33 -18.81 9.36
CA LEU A 39 26.32 -18.08 8.58
C LEU A 39 27.43 -19.02 8.07
N ARG A 40 27.97 -19.87 8.93
CA ARG A 40 29.01 -20.86 8.57
C ARG A 40 28.52 -21.82 7.48
N MET A 41 27.24 -22.24 7.54
CA MET A 41 26.65 -23.15 6.56
C MET A 41 26.13 -22.42 5.31
N ASN A 42 26.28 -21.10 5.21
CA ASN A 42 25.70 -20.26 4.16
C ASN A 42 24.17 -20.41 4.01
N MET A 43 23.48 -20.66 5.13
CA MET A 43 22.04 -20.89 5.19
C MET A 43 21.26 -19.69 5.78
N ILE A 44 21.89 -18.52 5.88
CA ILE A 44 21.19 -17.30 6.34
C ILE A 44 20.16 -16.90 5.29
N PRO A 45 18.86 -16.81 5.65
CA PRO A 45 17.86 -16.24 4.78
C PRO A 45 18.06 -14.72 4.70
N GLU A 46 18.78 -14.27 3.68
CA GLU A 46 19.18 -12.88 3.53
C GLU A 46 18.00 -11.99 3.11
N VAL A 47 17.88 -10.83 3.79
CA VAL A 47 16.94 -9.78 3.39
C VAL A 47 17.59 -8.87 2.35
N TYR A 48 16.84 -8.56 1.28
CA TYR A 48 17.29 -7.58 0.29
C TYR A 48 17.58 -6.22 0.94
N ARG A 49 18.81 -5.76 0.80
CA ARG A 49 19.28 -4.49 1.35
C ARG A 49 18.99 -3.35 0.37
N ARG A 50 18.00 -2.52 0.70
CA ARG A 50 17.67 -1.32 -0.06
C ARG A 50 18.73 -0.24 0.09
N SER A 51 18.93 0.57 -0.94
CA SER A 51 19.78 1.77 -0.85
C SER A 51 19.23 2.76 0.20
N THR A 52 20.07 3.68 0.64
CA THR A 52 19.66 4.72 1.60
C THR A 52 18.59 5.62 1.00
N GLU A 53 18.75 6.01 -0.25
CA GLU A 53 17.84 6.86 -1.02
C GLU A 53 16.46 6.18 -1.16
N ASN A 54 16.45 4.87 -1.52
CA ASN A 54 15.20 4.12 -1.63
C ASN A 54 14.48 4.02 -0.28
N ARG A 55 15.22 3.83 0.83
CA ARG A 55 14.62 3.82 2.18
C ARG A 55 14.06 5.18 2.58
N GLN A 56 14.71 6.28 2.20
CA GLN A 56 14.21 7.64 2.44
C GLN A 56 12.94 7.90 1.63
N ALA A 57 12.95 7.61 0.33
CA ALA A 57 11.77 7.71 -0.54
C ALA A 57 10.59 6.90 0.02
N GLN A 58 10.83 5.67 0.44
CA GLN A 58 9.83 4.81 1.05
C GLN A 58 9.19 5.43 2.30
N ARG A 59 9.99 6.03 3.18
CA ARG A 59 9.47 6.70 4.40
C ARG A 59 8.54 7.86 4.05
N VAL A 60 8.94 8.73 3.11
CA VAL A 60 8.14 9.90 2.71
C VAL A 60 6.84 9.46 2.03
N LEU A 61 6.89 8.47 1.12
CA LEU A 61 5.69 7.96 0.46
C LEU A 61 4.71 7.32 1.45
N ARG A 62 5.21 6.55 2.41
CA ARG A 62 4.39 5.93 3.46
C ARG A 62 3.81 6.98 4.41
N GLN A 63 4.56 8.02 4.72
CA GLN A 63 4.07 9.14 5.53
C GLN A 63 2.93 9.88 4.83
N ARG A 64 3.03 10.10 3.50
CA ARG A 64 1.93 10.67 2.73
C ARG A 64 0.67 9.79 2.78
N ALA A 65 0.81 8.46 2.65
CA ALA A 65 -0.32 7.55 2.78
C ALA A 65 -0.98 7.63 4.17
N PHE A 66 -0.17 7.78 5.22
CA PHE A 66 -0.67 8.01 6.58
C PHE A 66 -1.49 9.30 6.65
N TYR A 67 -1.00 10.41 6.10
CA TYR A 67 -1.75 11.68 6.11
C TYR A 67 -3.08 11.58 5.35
N VAL A 68 -3.10 10.91 4.19
CA VAL A 68 -4.35 10.68 3.44
C VAL A 68 -5.34 9.82 4.22
N SER A 69 -4.87 8.77 4.89
CA SER A 69 -5.70 7.93 5.75
C SER A 69 -6.24 8.71 6.96
N ALA A 70 -5.40 9.50 7.62
CA ALA A 70 -5.80 10.36 8.74
C ALA A 70 -6.83 11.40 8.30
N MET A 71 -6.65 12.01 7.13
CA MET A 71 -7.63 12.94 6.56
C MET A 71 -8.98 12.27 6.29
N THR A 72 -8.98 11.05 5.76
CA THR A 72 -10.23 10.28 5.54
C THR A 72 -10.94 9.99 6.86
N ALA A 73 -10.20 9.55 7.87
CA ALA A 73 -10.75 9.31 9.20
C ALA A 73 -11.34 10.60 9.82
N LEU A 74 -10.64 11.73 9.64
CA LEU A 74 -11.09 13.04 10.11
C LEU A 74 -12.37 13.50 9.38
N LYS A 75 -12.44 13.35 8.06
CA LYS A 75 -13.65 13.64 7.28
C LYS A 75 -14.84 12.84 7.78
N ASN A 76 -14.65 11.52 7.98
CA ASN A 76 -15.70 10.67 8.52
C ASN A 76 -16.14 11.11 9.92
N ARG A 77 -15.20 11.58 10.77
CA ARG A 77 -15.51 12.10 12.09
C ARG A 77 -16.34 13.40 12.02
N VAL A 78 -16.02 14.31 11.09
CA VAL A 78 -16.81 15.53 10.84
C VAL A 78 -18.21 15.15 10.35
N HIS A 79 -18.34 14.24 9.39
CA HIS A 79 -19.66 13.77 8.93
C HIS A 79 -20.47 13.14 10.06
N ALA A 80 -19.85 12.30 10.89
CA ALA A 80 -20.54 11.67 12.03
C ALA A 80 -20.98 12.72 13.08
N PHE A 81 -20.19 13.74 13.33
CA PHE A 81 -20.54 14.87 14.19
C PHE A 81 -21.76 15.64 13.64
N LEU A 82 -21.73 15.96 12.34
CA LEU A 82 -22.81 16.71 11.69
C LEU A 82 -24.12 15.89 11.62
N ALA A 83 -24.03 14.58 11.46
CA ALA A 83 -25.20 13.68 11.45
C ALA A 83 -25.95 13.62 12.79
N GLN A 84 -25.30 13.98 13.90
CA GLN A 84 -25.89 14.02 15.24
C GLN A 84 -26.56 15.39 15.58
N GLN A 85 -26.43 16.36 14.68
CA GLN A 85 -26.97 17.69 14.89
C GLN A 85 -28.50 17.76 14.59
N ARG A 86 -29.14 18.86 15.03
CA ARG A 86 -30.55 19.16 14.76
C ARG A 86 -30.85 19.16 13.27
N GLU A 87 -32.10 18.96 12.91
CA GLU A 87 -32.52 18.80 11.50
C GLU A 87 -32.20 20.04 10.67
N GLU A 88 -32.44 21.23 11.22
CA GLU A 88 -32.17 22.50 10.54
C GLU A 88 -30.69 22.64 10.14
N ILE A 89 -29.79 22.19 11.01
CA ILE A 89 -28.33 22.19 10.74
C ILE A 89 -28.02 21.18 9.64
N ARG A 90 -28.58 19.97 9.70
CA ARG A 90 -28.38 18.92 8.70
C ARG A 90 -28.85 19.36 7.32
N GLU A 91 -29.99 20.08 7.22
CA GLU A 91 -30.48 20.63 5.97
C GLU A 91 -29.53 21.69 5.38
N VAL A 92 -28.99 22.59 6.19
CA VAL A 92 -27.99 23.56 5.74
C VAL A 92 -26.76 22.86 5.17
N VAL A 93 -26.25 21.82 5.87
CA VAL A 93 -25.09 21.04 5.43
C VAL A 93 -25.41 20.25 4.14
N ALA A 94 -26.59 19.69 4.00
CA ALA A 94 -27.01 18.92 2.83
C ALA A 94 -27.04 19.74 1.52
N ARG A 95 -27.19 21.05 1.59
CA ARG A 95 -27.14 21.95 0.43
C ARG A 95 -25.73 22.16 -0.13
N GLU A 96 -24.70 21.80 0.64
CA GLU A 96 -23.30 21.94 0.21
C GLU A 96 -22.78 20.65 -0.44
N THR A 97 -22.40 20.74 -1.71
CA THR A 97 -21.84 19.60 -2.47
C THR A 97 -20.53 19.09 -1.87
N ASN A 98 -19.72 20.01 -1.33
CA ASN A 98 -18.44 19.66 -0.69
C ASN A 98 -18.21 20.54 0.55
N ILE A 99 -18.52 20.01 1.71
CA ILE A 99 -18.36 20.69 3.01
C ILE A 99 -16.90 20.99 3.39
N PHE A 100 -15.93 20.34 2.71
CA PHE A 100 -14.50 20.57 2.95
C PHE A 100 -13.87 21.57 1.98
N SER A 101 -14.61 22.08 1.01
CA SER A 101 -14.19 23.25 0.21
C SER A 101 -14.10 24.50 1.08
N GLU A 102 -13.41 25.54 0.61
CA GLU A 102 -13.36 26.83 1.33
C GLU A 102 -14.75 27.39 1.64
N LYS A 103 -15.67 27.31 0.66
CA LYS A 103 -17.08 27.71 0.84
C LYS A 103 -17.76 26.83 1.88
N GLY A 104 -17.65 25.49 1.77
CA GLY A 104 -18.26 24.57 2.71
C GLY A 104 -17.74 24.76 4.15
N GLN A 105 -16.44 24.98 4.33
CA GLN A 105 -15.87 25.27 5.65
C GLN A 105 -16.42 26.58 6.24
N LYS A 106 -16.66 27.63 5.43
CA LYS A 106 -17.31 28.86 5.90
C LYS A 106 -18.73 28.59 6.37
N VAL A 107 -19.49 27.79 5.64
CA VAL A 107 -20.84 27.35 6.04
C VAL A 107 -20.78 26.60 7.37
N LEU A 108 -19.85 25.63 7.52
CA LEU A 108 -19.69 24.88 8.76
C LEU A 108 -19.36 25.77 9.97
N LEU A 109 -18.52 26.78 9.80
CA LEU A 109 -18.16 27.71 10.86
C LEU A 109 -19.29 28.69 11.22
N GLY A 110 -20.24 28.90 10.30
CA GLY A 110 -21.44 29.74 10.51
C GLY A 110 -22.62 28.98 11.12
N LEU A 111 -22.53 27.67 11.37
CA LEU A 111 -23.61 26.90 11.97
C LEU A 111 -23.92 27.35 13.40
N ASP A 112 -25.22 27.38 13.74
CA ASP A 112 -25.72 27.67 15.08
C ASP A 112 -25.55 26.43 15.99
N LEU A 113 -24.35 26.27 16.51
CA LEU A 113 -23.92 25.17 17.38
C LEU A 113 -23.72 25.67 18.82
N ALA A 114 -23.92 24.78 19.78
CA ALA A 114 -23.54 25.04 21.16
C ALA A 114 -22.04 25.42 21.28
N PRO A 115 -21.63 26.30 22.21
CA PRO A 115 -20.25 26.79 22.26
C PRO A 115 -19.16 25.72 22.32
N ARG A 116 -19.43 24.58 22.99
CA ARG A 116 -18.50 23.46 23.07
C ARG A 116 -18.40 22.69 21.75
N GLU A 117 -19.51 22.51 21.05
CA GLU A 117 -19.59 21.85 19.76
C GLU A 117 -18.92 22.68 18.67
N LYS A 118 -19.10 24.00 18.70
CA LYS A 118 -18.43 24.93 17.79
C LYS A 118 -16.91 24.84 17.93
N LYS A 119 -16.39 24.87 19.17
CA LYS A 119 -14.95 24.67 19.43
C LYS A 119 -14.44 23.34 18.94
N LEU A 120 -15.22 22.26 19.10
CA LEU A 120 -14.84 20.94 18.58
C LEU A 120 -14.76 20.95 17.05
N LEU A 121 -15.75 21.51 16.37
CA LEU A 121 -15.77 21.60 14.90
C LEU A 121 -14.60 22.43 14.37
N GLU A 122 -14.32 23.58 14.99
CA GLU A 122 -13.17 24.43 14.66
C GLU A 122 -11.84 23.67 14.76
N ALA A 123 -11.65 22.90 15.85
CA ALA A 123 -10.46 22.07 16.03
C ALA A 123 -10.32 20.99 14.96
N LEU A 124 -11.42 20.33 14.58
CA LEU A 124 -11.44 19.33 13.51
C LEU A 124 -11.08 19.96 12.15
N LEU A 125 -11.65 21.13 11.81
CA LEU A 125 -11.35 21.84 10.58
C LEU A 125 -9.90 22.37 10.55
N LYS A 126 -9.35 22.82 11.67
CA LYS A 126 -7.94 23.22 11.78
C LYS A 126 -7.02 22.03 11.49
N THR A 127 -7.34 20.86 12.06
CA THR A 127 -6.59 19.63 11.81
C THR A 127 -6.70 19.20 10.33
N TYR A 128 -7.89 19.33 9.74
CA TYR A 128 -8.09 19.06 8.31
C TYR A 128 -7.16 19.91 7.42
N ARG A 129 -7.13 21.23 7.63
CA ARG A 129 -6.26 22.14 6.86
C ARG A 129 -4.78 21.82 7.03
N HIS A 130 -4.37 21.46 8.25
CA HIS A 130 -3.00 21.03 8.50
C HIS A 130 -2.63 19.78 7.70
N LEU A 131 -3.50 18.76 7.70
CA LEU A 131 -3.27 17.53 6.91
C LEU A 131 -3.28 17.83 5.40
N GLU A 132 -4.16 18.71 4.92
CA GLU A 132 -4.22 19.13 3.52
C GLU A 132 -2.90 19.77 3.07
N THR A 133 -2.35 20.67 3.88
CA THR A 133 -1.03 21.28 3.65
C THR A 133 0.07 20.21 3.57
N ARG A 134 0.14 19.28 4.54
CA ARG A 134 1.16 18.21 4.55
C ARG A 134 1.05 17.28 3.33
N ILE A 135 -0.17 16.96 2.90
CA ILE A 135 -0.40 16.19 1.67
C ILE A 135 0.06 17.00 0.44
N GLY A 136 -0.24 18.31 0.42
CA GLY A 136 0.18 19.23 -0.64
C GLY A 136 1.71 19.29 -0.80
N GLU A 137 2.43 19.47 0.30
CA GLU A 137 3.91 19.50 0.32
C GLU A 137 4.54 18.21 -0.23
N SER A 138 3.89 17.07 0.01
CA SER A 138 4.39 15.80 -0.51
C SER A 138 4.26 15.63 -2.03
N LYS A 139 3.46 16.47 -2.71
CA LYS A 139 3.24 16.37 -4.17
C LYS A 139 4.52 16.62 -4.96
N ALA A 140 5.27 17.66 -4.61
CA ALA A 140 6.53 17.98 -5.28
C ALA A 140 7.55 16.84 -5.17
N PHE A 141 7.62 16.19 -4.02
CA PHE A 141 8.49 15.03 -3.83
C PHE A 141 8.05 13.82 -4.69
N VAL A 142 6.74 13.55 -4.76
CA VAL A 142 6.20 12.48 -5.62
C VAL A 142 6.49 12.78 -7.08
N GLU A 143 6.32 14.03 -7.52
CA GLU A 143 6.60 14.45 -8.89
C GLU A 143 8.06 14.23 -9.26
N LYS A 144 9.00 14.70 -8.42
CA LYS A 144 10.43 14.48 -8.61
C LYS A 144 10.77 13.00 -8.76
N LEU A 145 10.31 12.15 -7.83
CA LEU A 145 10.55 10.71 -7.91
C LEU A 145 9.94 10.06 -9.16
N TYR A 146 8.80 10.58 -9.64
CA TYR A 146 8.16 10.10 -10.85
C TYR A 146 8.98 10.46 -12.10
N GLU A 147 9.51 11.67 -12.18
CA GLU A 147 10.35 12.13 -13.29
C GLU A 147 11.67 11.38 -13.34
N GLU A 148 12.26 11.05 -12.20
CA GLU A 148 13.53 10.32 -12.07
C GLU A 148 13.39 8.80 -12.29
N SER A 149 12.17 8.22 -12.23
CA SER A 149 11.97 6.77 -12.34
C SER A 149 11.27 6.36 -13.63
N ARG A 150 12.04 5.75 -14.55
CA ARG A 150 11.48 5.10 -15.76
C ARG A 150 10.47 4.01 -15.42
N GLU A 151 10.71 3.24 -14.36
CA GLU A 151 9.85 2.18 -13.89
C GLU A 151 8.49 2.73 -13.44
N ALA A 152 8.48 3.84 -12.68
CA ALA A 152 7.25 4.51 -12.29
C ALA A 152 6.48 5.04 -13.52
N GLN A 153 7.18 5.53 -14.53
CA GLN A 153 6.58 5.98 -15.78
C GLN A 153 5.91 4.82 -16.54
N PHE A 154 6.56 3.66 -16.65
CA PHE A 154 5.94 2.46 -17.21
C PHE A 154 4.73 2.01 -16.42
N ILE A 155 4.82 1.92 -15.09
CA ILE A 155 3.70 1.53 -14.22
C ILE A 155 2.53 2.49 -14.36
N ARG A 156 2.79 3.78 -14.56
CA ARG A 156 1.75 4.81 -14.74
C ARG A 156 0.86 4.58 -15.97
N THR A 157 1.36 3.89 -16.98
CA THR A 157 0.58 3.55 -18.18
C THR A 157 -0.46 2.47 -17.93
N ILE A 158 -0.33 1.70 -16.84
CA ILE A 158 -1.29 0.67 -16.45
C ILE A 158 -2.54 1.36 -15.86
N PRO A 159 -3.74 1.05 -16.35
CA PRO A 159 -4.97 1.60 -15.79
C PRO A 159 -5.06 1.40 -14.27
N GLY A 160 -5.48 2.43 -13.56
CA GLY A 160 -5.60 2.42 -12.11
C GLY A 160 -4.37 2.92 -11.34
N PHE A 161 -3.22 3.07 -11.99
CA PHE A 161 -2.03 3.60 -11.34
C PHE A 161 -1.85 5.09 -11.64
N GLY A 162 -2.16 5.95 -10.66
CA GLY A 162 -1.79 7.37 -10.70
C GLY A 162 -0.30 7.57 -10.35
N LYS A 163 0.27 8.77 -10.54
CA LYS A 163 1.68 9.07 -10.24
C LYS A 163 2.11 8.55 -8.86
N TYR A 164 1.34 8.83 -7.81
CA TYR A 164 1.67 8.38 -6.46
C TYR A 164 1.77 6.85 -6.33
N LEU A 165 0.78 6.11 -6.82
CA LEU A 165 0.79 4.64 -6.73
C LEU A 165 1.91 4.04 -7.58
N SER A 166 2.21 4.64 -8.75
CA SER A 166 3.29 4.20 -9.62
C SER A 166 4.65 4.34 -8.95
N VAL A 167 4.92 5.51 -8.36
CA VAL A 167 6.15 5.78 -7.60
C VAL A 167 6.23 4.87 -6.36
N LEU A 168 5.13 4.73 -5.61
CA LEU A 168 5.10 3.85 -4.44
C LEU A 168 5.45 2.41 -4.81
N VAL A 169 4.86 1.88 -5.87
CA VAL A 169 5.13 0.52 -6.36
C VAL A 169 6.58 0.36 -6.81
N ALA A 170 7.12 1.31 -7.58
CA ALA A 170 8.51 1.29 -8.02
C ALA A 170 9.47 1.29 -6.82
N VAL A 171 9.25 2.16 -5.84
CA VAL A 171 10.06 2.24 -4.61
C VAL A 171 9.90 0.98 -3.73
N GLU A 172 8.69 0.40 -3.64
CA GLU A 172 8.46 -0.81 -2.84
C GLU A 172 9.01 -2.08 -3.49
N ILE A 173 9.10 -2.14 -4.81
CA ILE A 173 9.80 -3.20 -5.55
C ILE A 173 11.31 -2.96 -5.48
N ALA A 174 11.77 -1.75 -5.72
CA ALA A 174 13.14 -1.26 -5.76
C ALA A 174 13.98 -1.88 -6.89
N ASP A 175 14.08 -3.18 -6.96
CA ASP A 175 14.81 -3.93 -7.96
C ASP A 175 13.98 -5.16 -8.37
N LEU A 176 13.62 -5.23 -9.65
CA LEU A 176 12.82 -6.33 -10.18
C LEU A 176 13.64 -7.61 -10.37
N THR A 177 14.96 -7.49 -10.56
CA THR A 177 15.84 -8.65 -10.83
C THR A 177 15.90 -9.65 -9.67
N ARG A 178 15.58 -9.19 -8.46
CA ARG A 178 15.49 -10.04 -7.26
C ARG A 178 14.32 -11.02 -7.28
N PHE A 179 13.38 -10.86 -8.21
CA PHE A 179 12.25 -11.77 -8.38
C PHE A 179 12.44 -12.59 -9.65
N THR A 180 12.65 -13.88 -9.51
CA THR A 180 12.86 -14.79 -10.66
C THR A 180 11.65 -14.82 -11.59
N ASP A 181 10.45 -14.70 -11.01
CA ASP A 181 9.18 -14.73 -11.72
C ASP A 181 8.07 -13.92 -11.01
N THR A 182 6.89 -13.93 -11.59
CA THR A 182 5.71 -13.24 -11.04
C THR A 182 5.20 -13.87 -9.74
N ALA A 183 5.43 -15.17 -9.51
CA ALA A 183 4.97 -15.83 -8.30
C ALA A 183 5.74 -15.33 -7.08
N HIS A 184 7.04 -15.09 -7.21
CA HIS A 184 7.87 -14.49 -6.17
C HIS A 184 7.42 -13.05 -5.84
N LEU A 185 7.07 -12.25 -6.86
CA LEU A 185 6.50 -10.90 -6.63
C LEU A 185 5.14 -10.97 -5.91
N HIS A 186 4.29 -11.94 -6.26
CA HIS A 186 3.00 -12.14 -5.58
C HIS A 186 3.18 -12.57 -4.12
N ALA A 187 4.14 -13.46 -3.85
CA ALA A 187 4.50 -13.88 -2.49
C ALA A 187 5.04 -12.69 -1.68
N TYR A 188 5.94 -11.91 -2.27
CA TYR A 188 6.47 -10.70 -1.66
C TYR A 188 5.38 -9.65 -1.35
N ALA A 189 4.37 -9.50 -2.21
CA ALA A 189 3.21 -8.65 -1.95
C ALA A 189 2.23 -9.27 -0.92
N GLY A 190 2.33 -10.57 -0.66
CA GLY A 190 1.44 -11.31 0.23
C GLY A 190 0.01 -11.44 -0.30
N VAL A 191 -0.15 -11.59 -1.62
CA VAL A 191 -1.45 -11.79 -2.30
C VAL A 191 -1.68 -13.23 -2.73
N ILE A 192 -0.85 -14.16 -2.28
CA ILE A 192 -1.02 -15.60 -2.48
C ILE A 192 -1.89 -16.20 -1.36
N PRO A 193 -2.71 -17.23 -1.64
CA PRO A 193 -3.46 -17.92 -0.61
C PRO A 193 -2.52 -18.75 0.27
N SER A 194 -2.88 -18.95 1.53
CA SER A 194 -2.29 -20.02 2.33
C SER A 194 -2.73 -21.37 1.79
N ILE A 195 -1.82 -22.34 1.79
CA ILE A 195 -2.09 -23.70 1.34
C ILE A 195 -1.90 -24.61 2.56
N HIS A 196 -2.92 -25.41 2.84
CA HIS A 196 -2.87 -26.45 3.84
C HIS A 196 -3.11 -27.79 3.13
N SER A 197 -2.05 -28.59 2.98
CA SER A 197 -2.11 -29.93 2.42
C SER A 197 -1.94 -30.96 3.53
N SER A 198 -2.87 -31.90 3.64
CA SER A 198 -2.71 -33.11 4.43
C SER A 198 -3.17 -34.30 3.59
N GLY A 199 -2.26 -35.23 3.29
CA GLY A 199 -2.51 -36.30 2.35
C GLY A 199 -2.90 -35.77 0.96
N ASP A 200 -3.91 -36.37 0.33
CA ASP A 200 -4.35 -36.01 -1.03
C ASP A 200 -5.27 -34.77 -1.10
N ARG A 201 -5.56 -34.13 0.04
CA ARG A 201 -6.47 -32.97 0.08
C ARG A 201 -5.72 -31.65 0.29
N THR A 202 -5.87 -30.74 -0.69
CA THR A 202 -5.31 -29.39 -0.61
C THR A 202 -6.42 -28.38 -0.36
N HIS A 203 -6.31 -27.63 0.75
CA HIS A 203 -7.22 -26.56 1.10
C HIS A 203 -6.55 -25.19 0.93
N TYR A 204 -7.19 -24.32 0.15
CA TYR A 204 -6.74 -22.93 -0.01
C TYR A 204 -7.41 -22.02 1.02
N GLY A 205 -6.62 -21.43 1.88
CA GLY A 205 -7.08 -20.52 2.93
C GLY A 205 -7.14 -19.05 2.48
N LYS A 206 -7.08 -18.16 3.47
CA LYS A 206 -7.00 -16.70 3.24
C LYS A 206 -5.62 -16.32 2.67
N ILE A 207 -5.50 -15.10 2.12
CA ILE A 207 -4.20 -14.60 1.63
C ILE A 207 -3.17 -14.52 2.77
N ILE A 208 -1.92 -14.86 2.45
CA ILE A 208 -0.79 -14.73 3.37
C ILE A 208 -0.41 -13.25 3.45
N LYS A 209 -0.80 -12.58 4.56
CA LYS A 209 -0.54 -11.14 4.73
C LYS A 209 0.89 -10.81 5.20
N ALA A 210 1.77 -11.79 5.28
CA ALA A 210 3.14 -11.64 5.80
C ALA A 210 4.07 -10.80 4.88
N GLY A 211 3.68 -10.58 3.63
CA GLY A 211 4.49 -9.82 2.67
C GLY A 211 4.37 -8.30 2.78
N ASN A 212 4.89 -7.62 1.78
CA ASN A 212 4.89 -6.15 1.71
C ASN A 212 3.46 -5.58 1.65
N ARG A 213 3.01 -5.00 2.76
CA ARG A 213 1.65 -4.46 2.89
C ARG A 213 1.39 -3.27 1.96
N TRP A 214 2.40 -2.48 1.64
CA TRP A 214 2.26 -1.27 0.83
C TRP A 214 2.11 -1.61 -0.65
N LEU A 215 2.88 -2.59 -1.13
CA LEU A 215 2.74 -3.11 -2.48
C LEU A 215 1.37 -3.77 -2.67
N ARG A 216 0.94 -4.58 -1.69
CA ARG A 216 -0.41 -5.17 -1.68
C ARG A 216 -1.50 -4.12 -1.68
N TRP A 217 -1.39 -3.11 -0.81
CA TRP A 217 -2.36 -2.02 -0.73
C TRP A 217 -2.45 -1.27 -2.07
N ALA A 218 -1.32 -0.86 -2.65
CA ALA A 218 -1.30 -0.15 -3.93
C ALA A 218 -1.96 -0.95 -5.07
N ALA A 219 -1.68 -2.26 -5.15
CA ALA A 219 -2.29 -3.12 -6.14
C ALA A 219 -3.81 -3.28 -5.94
N VAL A 220 -4.28 -3.34 -4.68
CA VAL A 220 -5.71 -3.43 -4.34
C VAL A 220 -6.45 -2.12 -4.62
N GLU A 221 -5.83 -0.95 -4.32
CA GLU A 221 -6.40 0.37 -4.62
C GLU A 221 -6.57 0.60 -6.13
N ALA A 222 -5.63 0.12 -6.93
CA ALA A 222 -5.68 0.25 -8.38
C ALA A 222 -6.80 -0.58 -9.04
N VAL A 223 -7.39 -1.57 -8.36
CA VAL A 223 -8.37 -2.49 -8.97
C VAL A 223 -9.59 -1.76 -9.55
N TRP A 224 -10.25 -0.92 -8.75
CA TRP A 224 -11.48 -0.26 -9.18
C TRP A 224 -11.28 0.70 -10.36
N PRO A 225 -10.29 1.60 -10.35
CA PRO A 225 -10.00 2.41 -11.51
C PRO A 225 -9.57 1.58 -12.73
N ALA A 226 -8.82 0.50 -12.54
CA ALA A 226 -8.36 -0.37 -13.63
C ALA A 226 -9.53 -1.03 -14.36
N ILE A 227 -10.46 -1.65 -13.65
CA ILE A 227 -11.62 -2.32 -14.27
C ILE A 227 -12.65 -1.35 -14.85
N ARG A 228 -12.62 -0.06 -14.45
CA ARG A 228 -13.44 0.96 -15.10
C ARG A 228 -12.84 1.43 -16.43
N ALA A 229 -11.54 1.48 -16.52
CA ALA A 229 -10.81 2.02 -17.67
C ALA A 229 -10.47 0.98 -18.74
N ASP A 230 -10.42 -0.31 -18.39
CA ASP A 230 -10.01 -1.39 -19.28
C ASP A 230 -11.04 -2.51 -19.30
N PHE A 231 -11.53 -2.83 -20.52
CA PHE A 231 -12.59 -3.81 -20.73
C PHE A 231 -12.14 -5.24 -20.37
N ASP A 232 -10.93 -5.65 -20.76
CA ASP A 232 -10.45 -7.01 -20.50
C ASP A 232 -10.20 -7.25 -19.01
N LEU A 233 -9.71 -6.23 -18.30
CA LEU A 233 -9.55 -6.28 -16.85
C LEU A 233 -10.92 -6.37 -16.15
N ARG A 234 -11.94 -5.69 -16.69
CA ARG A 234 -13.31 -5.78 -16.21
C ARG A 234 -13.87 -7.18 -16.41
N CYS A 235 -13.80 -7.73 -17.62
CA CYS A 235 -14.27 -9.08 -17.92
C CYS A 235 -13.61 -10.14 -17.05
N PHE A 236 -12.31 -10.01 -16.83
CA PHE A 236 -11.57 -10.89 -15.91
C PHE A 236 -12.10 -10.80 -14.48
N TYR A 237 -12.30 -9.58 -13.95
CA TYR A 237 -12.85 -9.36 -12.61
C TYR A 237 -14.26 -9.94 -12.47
N GLU A 238 -15.17 -9.62 -13.39
CA GLU A 238 -16.58 -10.03 -13.35
C GLU A 238 -16.74 -11.56 -13.40
N ARG A 239 -15.94 -12.24 -14.24
CA ARG A 239 -15.92 -13.70 -14.32
C ARG A 239 -15.56 -14.30 -12.96
N LEU A 240 -14.54 -13.74 -12.27
CA LEU A 240 -14.12 -14.23 -10.96
C LEU A 240 -15.13 -13.87 -9.86
N ALA A 241 -15.73 -12.68 -9.92
CA ALA A 241 -16.71 -12.22 -8.94
C ALA A 241 -17.96 -13.09 -8.91
N ARG A 242 -18.45 -13.53 -10.08
CA ARG A 242 -19.60 -14.45 -10.21
C ARG A 242 -19.34 -15.79 -9.51
N GLY A 243 -18.13 -16.36 -9.63
CA GLY A 243 -17.85 -17.67 -9.07
C GLY A 243 -17.28 -17.67 -7.63
N LYS A 244 -16.57 -16.60 -7.22
CA LYS A 244 -15.79 -16.57 -5.96
C LYS A 244 -16.17 -15.44 -5.01
N GLY A 245 -17.07 -14.55 -5.43
CA GLY A 245 -17.47 -13.34 -4.70
C GLY A 245 -16.49 -12.18 -4.88
N ALA A 246 -16.97 -10.95 -4.65
CA ALA A 246 -16.29 -9.70 -4.94
C ALA A 246 -14.93 -9.53 -4.24
N ASN A 247 -14.83 -9.91 -2.97
CA ASN A 247 -13.57 -9.75 -2.21
C ASN A 247 -12.44 -10.66 -2.73
N LYS A 248 -12.75 -11.92 -3.08
CA LYS A 248 -11.76 -12.84 -3.66
C LYS A 248 -11.38 -12.41 -5.07
N ALA A 249 -12.35 -11.94 -5.87
CA ALA A 249 -12.11 -11.39 -7.20
C ALA A 249 -11.21 -10.14 -7.15
N LYS A 250 -11.43 -9.24 -6.18
CA LYS A 250 -10.58 -8.05 -5.98
C LYS A 250 -9.12 -8.42 -5.73
N VAL A 251 -8.85 -9.42 -4.88
CA VAL A 251 -7.49 -9.88 -4.61
C VAL A 251 -6.86 -10.56 -5.83
N ALA A 252 -7.63 -11.38 -6.56
CA ALA A 252 -7.15 -12.02 -7.79
C ALA A 252 -6.85 -10.99 -8.88
N MET A 253 -7.65 -9.90 -8.96
CA MET A 253 -7.39 -8.78 -9.86
C MET A 253 -6.12 -8.03 -9.45
N ALA A 254 -5.90 -7.77 -8.16
CA ALA A 254 -4.65 -7.19 -7.67
C ALA A 254 -3.42 -8.03 -8.04
N ARG A 255 -3.50 -9.38 -7.96
CA ARG A 255 -2.46 -10.28 -8.47
C ARG A 255 -2.24 -10.11 -9.97
N ARG A 256 -3.32 -9.99 -10.77
CA ARG A 256 -3.21 -9.76 -12.21
C ARG A 256 -2.49 -8.45 -12.51
N LEU A 257 -2.80 -7.38 -11.77
CA LEU A 257 -2.11 -6.09 -11.90
C LEU A 257 -0.63 -6.20 -11.56
N LEU A 258 -0.25 -6.95 -10.52
CA LEU A 258 1.17 -7.21 -10.20
C LEU A 258 1.88 -8.00 -11.31
N THR A 259 1.20 -8.96 -11.94
CA THR A 259 1.73 -9.65 -13.13
C THR A 259 1.99 -8.69 -14.29
N ILE A 260 1.06 -7.76 -14.53
CA ILE A 260 1.20 -6.73 -15.57
C ILE A 260 2.37 -5.81 -15.24
N ILE A 261 2.48 -5.33 -13.99
CA ILE A 261 3.61 -4.51 -13.52
C ILE A 261 4.94 -5.23 -13.77
N TYR A 262 5.06 -6.51 -13.40
CA TYR A 262 6.26 -7.30 -13.62
C TYR A 262 6.65 -7.33 -15.09
N LYS A 263 5.69 -7.59 -15.99
CA LYS A 263 5.94 -7.67 -17.44
C LYS A 263 6.34 -6.32 -18.02
N VAL A 264 5.55 -5.28 -17.75
CA VAL A 264 5.79 -3.91 -18.23
C VAL A 264 7.17 -3.41 -17.80
N TRP A 265 7.55 -3.65 -16.55
CA TRP A 265 8.86 -3.29 -16.03
C TRP A 265 9.97 -4.12 -16.66
N LYS A 266 9.84 -5.45 -16.69
CA LYS A 266 10.86 -6.35 -17.25
C LYS A 266 11.14 -6.11 -18.74
N GLU A 267 10.09 -5.81 -19.50
CA GLU A 267 10.16 -5.55 -20.93
C GLU A 267 10.51 -4.09 -21.25
N GLY A 268 10.50 -3.18 -20.27
CA GLY A 268 10.82 -1.75 -20.47
C GLY A 268 9.86 -1.07 -21.43
N ARG A 269 8.60 -1.45 -21.46
CA ARG A 269 7.58 -0.93 -22.37
C ARG A 269 6.30 -0.50 -21.67
N ASN A 270 5.53 0.36 -22.34
CA ASN A 270 4.24 0.79 -21.86
C ASN A 270 3.19 -0.35 -21.87
N TYR A 271 2.20 -0.24 -20.99
CA TYR A 271 1.04 -1.12 -21.02
C TYR A 271 0.26 -0.93 -22.32
N ILE A 272 -0.08 -2.04 -22.95
CA ILE A 272 -0.94 -2.08 -24.14
C ILE A 272 -2.19 -2.86 -23.74
N ALA A 273 -3.34 -2.17 -23.76
CA ALA A 273 -4.63 -2.84 -23.61
C ALA A 273 -4.86 -3.78 -24.80
N TYR A 274 -5.28 -4.99 -24.55
CA TYR A 274 -5.70 -5.90 -25.62
C TYR A 274 -6.98 -5.29 -26.25
N ARG A 275 -6.82 -4.66 -27.40
CA ARG A 275 -7.96 -4.32 -28.26
C ARG A 275 -8.30 -5.59 -29.04
N ARG A 276 -9.40 -6.24 -28.68
CA ARG A 276 -10.08 -7.17 -29.60
C ARG A 276 -10.90 -6.39 -30.60
#